data_4b87cf4f0a537b7ae84e913886325e9f
#
_entry.id   4b87cf4f0a537b7ae84e913886325e9f
#
_cell.length_a   1.000
_cell.length_b   1.000
_cell.length_c   1.000
_cell.angle_alpha   90.00
_cell.angle_beta   90.00
_cell.angle_gamma   90.00
#
_symmetry.space_group_name_H-M   'P 1'
#
loop_
_entity.id
_entity.type
_entity.pdbx_description
1 polymer ?
#
loop_
_entity_poly.entity_id
_entity_poly.type
_entity_poly.pdbx_seq_one_letter_code
_entity_poly.pdbx_strand_id
1 'polypeptide(L)'
;LTMQYPIDVRFIEMMPMYDSGDFDETGLVPCAKVLEVLPELQIVNASDGVAELYRLPNALGNVGLIRPISAHFCGTCNRIRVTADGKLKPCLHASTEYALKGLSFDDMKTVMAQAIYHKPQWHGELDTIHRSRAGRNMNEIGG
;
A
#
# COMPACT_ATOMS: atom_id res chain seq x y z
N LEU A 1 -18.98 4.82 -12.74
CA LEU A 1 -18.65 3.42 -12.95
C LEU A 1 -19.36 2.53 -11.91
N THR A 2 -19.14 2.74 -10.62
CA THR A 2 -19.72 1.91 -9.54
C THR A 2 -21.25 1.88 -9.51
N MET A 3 -21.92 2.91 -10.04
CA MET A 3 -23.38 2.97 -10.16
C MET A 3 -23.94 2.02 -11.21
N GLN A 4 -23.19 1.74 -12.28
CA GLN A 4 -23.66 1.01 -13.45
C GLN A 4 -23.11 -0.40 -13.53
N TYR A 5 -22.00 -0.67 -12.84
CA TYR A 5 -21.27 -1.94 -12.92
C TYR A 5 -20.87 -2.42 -11.52
N PRO A 6 -20.84 -3.72 -11.27
CA PRO A 6 -20.40 -4.31 -10.01
C PRO A 6 -18.86 -4.33 -9.92
N ILE A 7 -18.25 -3.17 -10.02
CA ILE A 7 -16.80 -2.98 -9.95
C ILE A 7 -16.46 -2.02 -8.82
N ASP A 8 -15.32 -2.26 -8.19
CA ASP A 8 -14.78 -1.38 -7.16
C ASP A 8 -13.79 -0.39 -7.78
N VAL A 9 -13.97 0.89 -7.47
CA VAL A 9 -13.01 1.95 -7.81
C VAL A 9 -12.19 2.27 -6.57
N ARG A 10 -10.85 2.19 -6.67
CA ARG A 10 -9.95 2.41 -5.54
C ARG A 10 -9.10 3.64 -5.76
N PHE A 11 -9.13 4.55 -4.79
CA PHE A 11 -8.25 5.69 -4.69
C PHE A 11 -7.11 5.37 -3.73
N ILE A 12 -5.89 5.62 -4.16
CA ILE A 12 -4.68 5.35 -3.38
C ILE A 12 -3.90 6.65 -3.26
N GLU A 13 -3.57 7.05 -2.04
CA GLU A 13 -2.68 8.18 -1.82
C GLU A 13 -1.30 7.92 -2.42
N MET A 14 -0.77 8.93 -3.11
CA MET A 14 0.57 8.84 -3.68
C MET A 14 1.61 8.73 -2.56
N MET A 15 2.50 7.78 -2.68
CA MET A 15 3.55 7.55 -1.70
C MET A 15 4.88 8.13 -2.18
N PRO A 16 5.68 8.78 -1.31
CA PRO A 16 6.97 9.37 -1.65
C PRO A 16 8.03 8.28 -1.83
N MET A 17 8.02 7.60 -2.98
CA MET A 17 9.00 6.57 -3.30
C MET A 17 10.38 7.17 -3.58
N TYR A 18 11.41 6.30 -3.62
CA TYR A 18 12.83 6.66 -3.65
C TYR A 18 13.20 7.72 -4.69
N ASP A 19 12.73 7.59 -5.91
CA ASP A 19 13.05 8.48 -7.03
C ASP A 19 11.78 8.98 -7.75
N SER A 20 10.74 9.28 -7.00
CA SER A 20 9.58 10.00 -7.54
C SER A 20 9.95 11.48 -7.65
N GLY A 21 10.61 11.86 -8.75
CA GLY A 21 11.09 13.22 -8.99
C GLY A 21 10.02 14.31 -8.81
N ASP A 22 8.77 13.94 -9.05
CA ASP A 22 7.61 14.84 -9.05
C ASP A 22 6.74 14.74 -7.79
N PHE A 23 7.26 14.13 -6.70
CA PHE A 23 6.55 14.11 -5.43
C PHE A 23 6.69 15.48 -4.75
N ASP A 24 5.79 16.37 -5.07
CA ASP A 24 5.62 17.66 -4.41
C ASP A 24 4.29 17.74 -3.65
N GLU A 25 4.10 18.80 -2.87
CA GLU A 25 2.87 19.00 -2.10
C GLU A 25 1.63 19.17 -3.01
N THR A 26 1.82 19.62 -4.25
CA THR A 26 0.70 19.87 -5.19
C THR A 26 0.16 18.57 -5.77
N GLY A 27 0.97 17.51 -5.84
CA GLY A 27 0.57 16.18 -6.31
C GLY A 27 -0.06 15.30 -5.23
N LEU A 28 0.07 15.67 -3.95
CA LEU A 28 -0.50 14.91 -2.85
C LEU A 28 -1.96 15.26 -2.62
N VAL A 29 -2.87 14.45 -3.14
CA VAL A 29 -4.30 14.58 -2.88
C VAL A 29 -4.72 13.54 -1.83
N PRO A 30 -5.09 13.97 -0.61
CA PRO A 30 -5.59 13.05 0.41
C PRO A 30 -6.87 12.35 -0.04
N CYS A 31 -7.00 11.06 0.25
CA CYS A 31 -8.22 10.31 -0.06
C CYS A 31 -9.48 10.88 0.62
N ALA A 32 -9.33 11.62 1.72
CA ALA A 32 -10.43 12.34 2.36
C ALA A 32 -11.16 13.29 1.38
N LYS A 33 -10.46 13.79 0.36
CA LYS A 33 -11.06 14.64 -0.68
C LYS A 33 -12.18 13.95 -1.45
N VAL A 34 -12.12 12.64 -1.59
CA VAL A 34 -13.19 11.85 -2.22
C VAL A 34 -14.49 11.94 -1.40
N LEU A 35 -14.39 11.91 -0.08
CA LEU A 35 -15.55 12.02 0.82
C LEU A 35 -16.15 13.42 0.83
N GLU A 36 -15.32 14.46 0.62
CA GLU A 36 -15.80 15.84 0.48
C GLU A 36 -16.58 16.03 -0.84
N VAL A 37 -16.10 15.41 -1.92
CA VAL A 37 -16.74 15.53 -3.26
C VAL A 37 -17.98 14.63 -3.36
N LEU A 38 -18.00 13.51 -2.65
CA LEU A 38 -19.09 12.53 -2.66
C LEU A 38 -19.61 12.30 -1.23
N PRO A 39 -20.32 13.28 -0.63
CA PRO A 39 -20.77 13.20 0.76
C PRO A 39 -21.82 12.10 1.01
N GLU A 40 -22.43 11.55 -0.05
CA GLU A 40 -23.40 10.46 0.06
C GLU A 40 -22.74 9.09 0.24
N LEU A 41 -21.42 8.99 0.19
CA LEU A 41 -20.70 7.75 0.42
C LEU A 41 -20.92 7.23 1.85
N GLN A 42 -21.43 6.04 1.96
CA GLN A 42 -21.67 5.35 3.22
C GLN A 42 -20.63 4.25 3.43
N ILE A 43 -20.10 4.16 4.65
CA ILE A 43 -19.12 3.13 4.99
C ILE A 43 -19.75 1.74 4.88
N VAL A 44 -19.01 0.81 4.26
CA VAL A 44 -19.36 -0.61 4.20
C VAL A 44 -18.51 -1.34 5.23
N ASN A 45 -19.14 -2.07 6.14
CA ASN A 45 -18.46 -2.78 7.24
C ASN A 45 -17.59 -3.96 6.78
N ALA A 46 -17.31 -4.08 5.49
CA ALA A 46 -16.39 -5.05 4.93
C ALA A 46 -15.10 -4.33 4.54
N SER A 47 -14.00 -4.66 5.19
CA SER A 47 -12.66 -4.22 4.79
C SER A 47 -11.97 -5.37 4.06
N ASP A 48 -11.29 -5.09 2.96
CA ASP A 48 -10.45 -6.07 2.26
C ASP A 48 -8.98 -6.05 2.75
N GLY A 49 -8.77 -5.52 3.94
CA GLY A 49 -7.49 -5.52 4.65
C GLY A 49 -6.65 -4.25 4.50
N VAL A 50 -6.85 -3.39 3.49
CA VAL A 50 -6.14 -2.10 3.35
C VAL A 50 -7.03 -0.97 2.88
N ALA A 51 -8.08 -1.26 2.10
CA ALA A 51 -9.02 -0.26 1.65
C ALA A 51 -10.17 -0.13 2.65
N GLU A 52 -10.47 1.09 3.06
CA GLU A 52 -11.76 1.40 3.64
C GLU A 52 -12.79 1.44 2.53
N LEU A 53 -13.82 0.62 2.63
CA LEU A 53 -14.84 0.50 1.59
C LEU A 53 -16.04 1.38 1.91
N TYR A 54 -16.47 2.10 0.89
CA TYR A 54 -17.66 2.95 0.88
C TYR A 54 -18.55 2.57 -0.30
N ARG A 55 -19.83 2.90 -0.21
CA ARG A 55 -20.78 2.71 -1.29
C ARG A 55 -21.73 3.90 -1.41
N LEU A 56 -21.98 4.31 -2.65
CA LEU A 56 -23.07 5.26 -2.95
C LEU A 56 -24.43 4.55 -2.84
N PRO A 57 -25.51 5.26 -2.46
CA PRO A 57 -26.86 4.69 -2.51
C PRO A 57 -27.18 4.09 -3.89
N ASN A 58 -27.69 2.88 -3.89
CA ASN A 58 -28.05 2.12 -5.11
C ASN A 58 -26.88 1.76 -6.04
N ALA A 59 -25.63 1.95 -5.64
CA ALA A 59 -24.48 1.53 -6.43
C ALA A 59 -24.32 -0.01 -6.42
N LEU A 60 -23.88 -0.57 -7.54
CA LEU A 60 -23.57 -1.99 -7.70
C LEU A 60 -22.18 -2.35 -7.18
N GLY A 61 -21.24 -1.42 -7.26
CA GLY A 61 -19.87 -1.58 -6.79
C GLY A 61 -19.52 -0.64 -5.64
N ASN A 62 -18.26 -0.66 -5.22
CA ASN A 62 -17.77 0.11 -4.07
C ASN A 62 -16.75 1.16 -4.48
N VAL A 63 -16.51 2.10 -3.56
CA VAL A 63 -15.39 3.03 -3.59
C VAL A 63 -14.45 2.64 -2.45
N GLY A 64 -13.21 2.30 -2.76
CA GLY A 64 -12.18 1.97 -1.78
C GLY A 64 -11.19 3.12 -1.60
N LEU A 65 -10.90 3.47 -0.36
CA LEU A 65 -9.88 4.46 -0.01
C LEU A 65 -8.69 3.77 0.65
N ILE A 66 -7.51 3.89 0.05
CA ILE A 66 -6.25 3.36 0.56
C ILE A 66 -5.38 4.55 0.98
N ARG A 67 -5.18 4.71 2.27
CA ARG A 67 -4.59 5.89 2.89
C ARG A 67 -3.26 5.58 3.59
N PRO A 68 -2.21 5.22 2.85
CA PRO A 68 -0.92 4.87 3.45
C PRO A 68 -0.22 6.05 4.14
N ILE A 69 -0.57 7.28 3.78
CA ILE A 69 0.05 8.51 4.31
C ILE A 69 -0.83 9.13 5.40
N SER A 70 -2.09 9.46 5.07
CA SER A 70 -2.96 10.21 5.99
C SER A 70 -3.57 9.35 7.10
N ALA A 71 -3.67 8.03 6.89
CA ALA A 71 -4.20 7.06 7.86
C ALA A 71 -3.55 5.69 7.68
N HIS A 72 -2.26 5.62 7.95
CA HIS A 72 -1.48 4.40 7.74
C HIS A 72 -2.01 3.20 8.56
N PHE A 73 -2.04 2.04 7.92
CA PHE A 73 -2.55 0.78 8.46
C PHE A 73 -1.44 -0.21 8.81
N CYS A 74 -0.26 0.28 9.18
CA CYS A 74 0.93 -0.54 9.45
C CYS A 74 0.69 -1.59 10.54
N GLY A 75 -0.06 -1.26 11.58
CA GLY A 75 -0.34 -2.16 12.70
C GLY A 75 -1.14 -3.43 12.32
N THR A 76 -1.89 -3.38 11.22
CA THR A 76 -2.69 -4.51 10.70
C THR A 76 -2.14 -5.05 9.37
N CYS A 77 -1.02 -4.50 8.89
CA CYS A 77 -0.47 -4.85 7.59
C CYS A 77 0.18 -6.25 7.58
N ASN A 78 -0.44 -7.18 6.88
CA ASN A 78 0.04 -8.55 6.67
C ASN A 78 0.79 -8.76 5.35
N ARG A 79 1.20 -7.70 4.65
CA ARG A 79 1.78 -7.77 3.31
C ARG A 79 3.30 -7.90 3.35
N ILE A 80 3.81 -8.75 2.50
CA ILE A 80 5.22 -8.86 2.10
C ILE A 80 5.28 -8.78 0.58
N ARG A 81 6.46 -8.52 0.03
CA ARG A 81 6.67 -8.46 -1.42
C ARG A 81 7.86 -9.30 -1.83
N VAL A 82 7.76 -9.91 -3.00
CA VAL A 82 8.90 -10.56 -3.66
C VAL A 82 9.20 -9.76 -4.93
N THR A 83 10.44 -9.33 -5.06
CA THR A 83 10.90 -8.55 -6.21
C THR A 83 11.22 -9.46 -7.40
N ALA A 84 11.23 -8.91 -8.62
CA ALA A 84 11.53 -9.67 -9.84
C ALA A 84 12.94 -10.30 -9.83
N ASP A 85 13.89 -9.69 -9.11
CA ASP A 85 15.25 -10.21 -8.93
C ASP A 85 15.37 -11.26 -7.80
N GLY A 86 14.24 -11.68 -7.21
CA GLY A 86 14.16 -12.78 -6.25
C GLY A 86 14.56 -12.40 -4.82
N LYS A 87 14.20 -11.21 -4.39
CA LYS A 87 14.37 -10.76 -3.01
C LYS A 87 13.04 -10.55 -2.31
N LEU A 88 12.98 -10.86 -1.03
CA LEU A 88 11.85 -10.60 -0.16
C LEU A 88 12.01 -9.26 0.54
N LYS A 89 10.98 -8.40 0.45
CA LYS A 89 10.85 -7.18 1.24
C LYS A 89 9.74 -7.36 2.28
N PRO A 90 10.04 -7.20 3.57
CA PRO A 90 9.03 -7.33 4.63
C PRO A 90 8.06 -6.16 4.67
N CYS A 91 8.47 -5.00 4.16
CA CYS A 91 7.65 -3.80 4.03
C CYS A 91 7.99 -3.09 2.72
N LEU A 92 7.01 -2.45 2.10
CA LEU A 92 7.18 -1.67 0.87
C LEU A 92 8.30 -0.61 1.03
N HIS A 93 8.30 0.07 2.17
CA HIS A 93 9.21 1.19 2.46
C HIS A 93 10.51 0.78 3.16
N ALA A 94 10.70 -0.49 3.50
CA ALA A 94 11.93 -0.95 4.14
C ALA A 94 13.11 -0.95 3.15
N SER A 95 14.29 -0.56 3.63
CA SER A 95 15.54 -0.73 2.90
C SER A 95 16.03 -2.18 2.92
N THR A 96 15.62 -2.96 3.92
CA THR A 96 16.03 -4.35 4.10
C THR A 96 15.39 -5.24 3.06
N GLU A 97 16.24 -6.06 2.42
CA GLU A 97 15.85 -7.09 1.46
C GLU A 97 16.55 -8.40 1.81
N TYR A 98 15.84 -9.52 1.68
CA TYR A 98 16.34 -10.86 1.94
C TYR A 98 16.42 -11.62 0.62
N ALA A 99 17.62 -12.10 0.26
CA ALA A 99 17.80 -12.89 -0.96
C ALA A 99 17.10 -14.24 -0.84
N LEU A 100 16.25 -14.59 -1.81
CA LEU A 100 15.60 -15.89 -1.90
C LEU A 100 16.16 -16.74 -3.05
N LYS A 101 16.65 -16.07 -4.10
CA LYS A 101 17.15 -16.75 -5.30
C LYS A 101 18.34 -17.66 -4.98
N GLY A 102 18.27 -18.91 -5.42
CA GLY A 102 19.33 -19.90 -5.23
C GLY A 102 19.28 -20.63 -3.89
N LEU A 103 18.34 -20.30 -3.01
CA LEU A 103 18.15 -21.04 -1.77
C LEU A 103 17.43 -22.37 -2.00
N SER A 104 17.70 -23.36 -1.13
CA SER A 104 16.84 -24.53 -1.01
C SER A 104 15.45 -24.15 -0.48
N PHE A 105 14.47 -25.03 -0.64
CA PHE A 105 13.10 -24.76 -0.15
C PHE A 105 13.06 -24.55 1.38
N ASP A 106 13.85 -25.29 2.13
CA ASP A 106 13.87 -25.18 3.60
C ASP A 106 14.61 -23.93 4.06
N ASP A 107 15.70 -23.55 3.41
CA ASP A 107 16.38 -22.29 3.67
C ASP A 107 15.47 -21.09 3.33
N MET A 108 14.74 -21.16 2.21
CA MET A 108 13.79 -20.13 1.81
C MET A 108 12.69 -19.94 2.88
N LYS A 109 12.10 -21.03 3.40
CA LYS A 109 11.13 -20.95 4.51
C LYS A 109 11.71 -20.25 5.73
N THR A 110 12.94 -20.58 6.09
CA THR A 110 13.63 -20.00 7.23
C THR A 110 13.86 -18.51 7.03
N VAL A 111 14.36 -18.10 5.88
CA VAL A 111 14.58 -16.68 5.53
C VAL A 111 13.25 -15.91 5.50
N MET A 112 12.20 -16.49 4.92
CA MET A 112 10.87 -15.85 4.89
C MET A 112 10.30 -15.68 6.30
N ALA A 113 10.41 -16.69 7.16
CA ALA A 113 9.96 -16.58 8.56
C ALA A 113 10.72 -15.49 9.31
N GLN A 114 12.04 -15.40 9.14
CA GLN A 114 12.85 -14.33 9.72
C GLN A 114 12.43 -12.94 9.20
N ALA A 115 12.23 -12.78 7.90
CA ALA A 115 11.81 -11.54 7.30
C ALA A 115 10.44 -11.07 7.82
N ILE A 116 9.50 -11.99 8.00
CA ILE A 116 8.16 -11.71 8.56
C ILE A 116 8.28 -11.32 10.04
N TYR A 117 9.07 -12.05 10.81
CA TYR A 117 9.28 -11.77 12.24
C TYR A 117 9.92 -10.40 12.48
N HIS A 118 10.86 -9.99 11.63
CA HIS A 118 11.54 -8.70 11.70
C HIS A 118 10.86 -7.60 10.89
N LYS A 119 9.63 -7.84 10.43
CA LYS A 119 8.86 -6.80 9.74
C LYS A 119 8.70 -5.58 10.63
N PRO A 120 9.01 -4.37 10.13
CA PRO A 120 8.86 -3.15 10.92
C PRO A 120 7.37 -2.92 11.26
N GLN A 121 7.10 -2.55 12.51
CA GLN A 121 5.75 -2.21 12.96
C GLN A 121 5.18 -0.97 12.26
N TRP A 122 6.07 -0.12 11.78
CA TRP A 122 5.73 1.12 11.10
C TRP A 122 6.81 1.49 10.08
N HIS A 123 6.42 2.06 8.96
CA HIS A 123 7.33 2.47 7.88
C HIS A 123 8.13 3.76 8.18
N GLY A 124 7.84 4.46 9.26
CA GLY A 124 8.37 5.79 9.55
C GLY A 124 7.52 6.91 8.94
N GLU A 125 7.94 8.13 9.15
CA GLU A 125 7.32 9.30 8.52
C GLU A 125 7.53 9.24 7.00
N LEU A 126 6.48 9.56 6.27
CA LEU A 126 6.44 9.65 4.82
C LEU A 126 5.68 10.92 4.43
N ASP A 127 6.42 11.88 3.91
CA ASP A 127 5.90 13.17 3.46
C ASP A 127 6.80 13.74 2.35
N THR A 128 6.70 15.02 2.05
CA THR A 128 7.51 15.68 1.04
C THR A 128 9.00 15.78 1.41
N ILE A 129 9.33 15.70 2.69
CA ILE A 129 10.70 15.76 3.22
C ILE A 129 11.23 14.34 3.48
N HIS A 130 10.40 13.46 4.04
CA HIS A 130 10.75 12.10 4.42
C HIS A 130 10.31 11.11 3.36
N ARG A 131 11.24 10.74 2.49
CA ARG A 131 10.98 9.77 1.43
C ARG A 131 11.12 8.33 1.91
N SER A 132 10.51 7.43 1.16
CA SER A 132 10.64 5.98 1.35
C SER A 132 12.10 5.55 1.36
N ARG A 133 12.47 4.69 2.32
CA ARG A 133 13.81 4.09 2.40
C ARG A 133 13.97 2.85 1.54
N ALA A 134 13.01 2.58 0.66
CA ALA A 134 12.95 1.35 -0.13
C ALA A 134 14.19 1.10 -1.01
N GLY A 135 14.92 2.17 -1.40
CA GLY A 135 16.05 2.09 -2.33
C GLY A 135 15.67 1.63 -3.74
N ARG A 136 14.35 1.58 -4.03
CA ARG A 136 13.76 1.14 -5.29
C ARG A 136 12.51 1.96 -5.60
N ASN A 137 12.20 2.09 -6.86
CA ASN A 137 10.94 2.62 -7.34
C ASN A 137 9.82 1.57 -7.29
N MET A 138 8.56 2.01 -7.40
CA MET A 138 7.41 1.13 -7.29
C MET A 138 7.42 -0.02 -8.32
N ASN A 139 7.80 0.29 -9.56
CA ASN A 139 7.91 -0.69 -10.65
C ASN A 139 9.00 -1.76 -10.44
N GLU A 140 9.96 -1.50 -9.56
CA GLU A 140 11.06 -2.43 -9.23
C GLU A 140 10.73 -3.34 -8.03
N ILE A 141 9.64 -3.05 -7.33
CA ILE A 141 9.21 -3.78 -6.12
C ILE A 141 8.07 -4.76 -6.42
N GLY A 142 7.60 -4.83 -7.65
CA GLY A 142 6.46 -5.66 -8.01
C GLY A 142 5.14 -5.02 -7.57
N GLY A 143 4.86 -3.86 -8.10
CA GLY A 143 3.59 -3.12 -7.93
C GLY A 143 2.80 -3.16 -9.21
#